data_dc4106c610a84a3b41679b8834af630b
#
_entry.id   dc4106c610a84a3b41679b8834af630b
#
_cell.length_a   1.000
_cell.length_b   1.000
_cell.length_c   1.000
_cell.angle_alpha   90.00
_cell.angle_beta   90.00
_cell.angle_gamma   90.00
#
_symmetry.space_group_name_H-M   'P 1'
#
loop_
_entity.id
_entity.type
_entity.pdbx_description
1 polymer ?
#
loop_
_entity_poly.entity_id
_entity_poly.type
_entity_poly.pdbx_seq_one_letter_code
_entity_poly.pdbx_strand_id
1 'polypeptide(L)'
;NAGTVRRWLPSAGIVWRRAAPTLRIRDPHKDEKMAAIHKALDECSAEHQVFYEDEVDIHLHPKIGADWQLRGQQKRVVTPGQNEKYYLAGALHSGTGKVSYVGGNSKSSALFISLLKRLKATYRRAKTITLIVDNYIIHKSRETQSWL
;
A
#
# COMPACT_ATOMS: atom_id res chain seq x y z
N ASN A 1 20.07 4.55 -39.24
CA ASN A 1 19.93 3.22 -38.65
C ASN A 1 19.43 3.38 -37.21
N ALA A 2 18.42 2.57 -36.78
CA ALA A 2 17.83 2.61 -35.47
C ALA A 2 18.85 2.42 -34.32
N GLY A 3 19.89 1.59 -34.54
CA GLY A 3 20.98 1.38 -33.58
C GLY A 3 21.83 2.64 -33.33
N THR A 4 22.01 3.47 -34.36
CA THR A 4 22.72 4.74 -34.26
C THR A 4 21.91 5.74 -33.40
N VAL A 5 20.61 5.85 -33.66
CA VAL A 5 19.71 6.71 -32.87
C VAL A 5 19.72 6.28 -31.41
N ARG A 6 19.61 4.98 -31.12
CA ARG A 6 19.61 4.44 -29.75
C ARG A 6 20.87 4.77 -28.96
N ARG A 7 22.03 4.80 -29.63
CA ARG A 7 23.31 5.17 -29.02
C ARG A 7 23.42 6.69 -28.79
N TRP A 8 22.79 7.49 -29.63
CA TRP A 8 22.87 8.94 -29.59
C TRP A 8 21.93 9.57 -28.56
N LEU A 9 20.75 8.96 -28.32
CA LEU A 9 19.74 9.47 -27.38
C LEU A 9 20.30 9.74 -25.96
N PRO A 10 21.11 8.85 -25.34
CA PRO A 10 21.67 9.11 -24.02
C PRO A 10 22.60 10.34 -23.96
N SER A 11 23.39 10.60 -25.02
CA SER A 11 24.26 11.79 -25.08
C SER A 11 23.45 13.10 -25.19
N ALA A 12 22.21 13.02 -25.68
CA ALA A 12 21.25 14.12 -25.72
C ALA A 12 20.37 14.20 -24.43
N GLY A 13 20.71 13.45 -23.37
CA GLY A 13 19.96 13.44 -22.10
C GLY A 13 18.64 12.66 -22.17
N ILE A 14 18.37 11.95 -23.28
CA ILE A 14 17.12 11.18 -23.46
C ILE A 14 17.35 9.73 -23.05
N VAL A 15 16.61 9.27 -22.04
CA VAL A 15 16.73 7.91 -21.52
C VAL A 15 15.43 7.13 -21.69
N TRP A 16 15.57 5.83 -21.95
CA TRP A 16 14.43 4.94 -22.01
C TRP A 16 13.90 4.69 -20.60
N ARG A 17 12.69 5.16 -20.31
CA ARG A 17 12.00 4.93 -19.04
C ARG A 17 10.57 4.46 -19.28
N ARG A 18 10.07 3.63 -18.37
CA ARG A 18 8.66 3.30 -18.33
C ARG A 18 7.88 4.57 -17.97
N ALA A 19 6.80 4.86 -18.72
CA ALA A 19 5.90 5.95 -18.36
C ALA A 19 5.29 5.69 -16.97
N ALA A 20 5.26 6.72 -16.13
CA ALA A 20 4.55 6.66 -14.87
C ALA A 20 3.05 6.91 -15.09
N PRO A 21 2.16 6.13 -14.48
CA PRO A 21 0.74 6.43 -14.51
C PRO A 21 0.47 7.73 -13.76
N THR A 22 -0.46 8.53 -14.28
CA THR A 22 -0.98 9.72 -13.59
C THR A 22 -2.50 9.68 -13.58
N LEU A 23 -3.11 10.19 -12.52
CA LEU A 23 -4.56 10.27 -12.43
C LEU A 23 -5.09 11.34 -13.38
N ARG A 24 -6.13 11.00 -14.13
CA ARG A 24 -6.81 11.94 -15.03
C ARG A 24 -7.58 13.02 -14.24
N ILE A 25 -8.18 12.62 -13.13
CA ILE A 25 -8.92 13.52 -12.23
C ILE A 25 -8.00 13.87 -11.08
N ARG A 26 -7.76 15.16 -10.86
CA ARG A 26 -7.00 15.66 -9.72
C ARG A 26 -7.95 15.90 -8.53
N ASP A 27 -7.52 15.54 -7.34
CA ASP A 27 -8.22 15.89 -6.11
C ASP A 27 -8.07 17.41 -5.89
N PRO A 28 -9.17 18.19 -5.85
CA PRO A 28 -9.12 19.64 -5.65
C PRO A 28 -8.54 20.01 -4.26
N HIS A 29 -8.66 19.12 -3.28
CA HIS A 29 -8.16 19.32 -1.91
C HIS A 29 -6.81 18.64 -1.65
N LYS A 30 -6.05 18.30 -2.69
CA LYS A 30 -4.76 17.61 -2.55
C LYS A 30 -3.79 18.35 -1.64
N ASP A 31 -3.62 19.65 -1.85
CA ASP A 31 -2.63 20.45 -1.13
C ASP A 31 -3.02 20.60 0.35
N GLU A 32 -4.29 20.76 0.66
CA GLU A 32 -4.82 20.78 2.03
C GLU A 32 -4.58 19.44 2.74
N LYS A 33 -4.88 18.33 2.07
CA LYS A 33 -4.64 16.98 2.60
C LYS A 33 -3.16 16.71 2.82
N MET A 34 -2.30 17.13 1.89
CA MET A 34 -0.85 16.98 2.03
C MET A 34 -0.32 17.81 3.20
N ALA A 35 -0.81 19.05 3.37
CA ALA A 35 -0.45 19.89 4.51
C ALA A 35 -0.86 19.23 5.84
N ALA A 36 -2.06 18.64 5.92
CA ALA A 36 -2.53 17.92 7.10
C ALA A 36 -1.67 16.69 7.42
N ILE A 37 -1.25 15.93 6.38
CA ILE A 37 -0.36 14.78 6.53
C ILE A 37 1.01 15.24 7.05
N HIS A 38 1.62 16.27 6.45
CA HIS A 38 2.92 16.79 6.90
C HIS A 38 2.85 17.28 8.35
N LYS A 39 1.82 18.03 8.70
CA LYS A 39 1.59 18.46 10.09
C LYS A 39 1.52 17.28 11.05
N ALA A 40 0.75 16.24 10.74
CA ALA A 40 0.65 15.06 11.57
C ALA A 40 1.99 14.34 11.74
N LEU A 41 2.79 14.25 10.66
CA LEU A 41 4.13 13.64 10.69
C LEU A 41 5.12 14.45 11.55
N ASP A 42 5.08 15.78 11.47
CA ASP A 42 5.94 16.69 12.24
C ASP A 42 5.60 16.65 13.73
N GLU A 43 4.32 16.45 14.07
CA GLU A 43 3.82 16.33 15.45
C GLU A 43 3.99 14.92 16.04
N CYS A 44 4.54 13.96 15.30
CA CYS A 44 4.71 12.58 15.77
C CYS A 44 5.60 12.51 17.01
N SER A 45 5.06 11.97 18.10
CA SER A 45 5.70 11.88 19.41
C SER A 45 5.18 10.69 20.22
N ALA A 46 5.69 10.52 21.45
CA ALA A 46 5.18 9.49 22.35
C ALA A 46 3.68 9.66 22.71
N GLU A 47 3.17 10.89 22.69
CA GLU A 47 1.77 11.19 22.96
C GLU A 47 0.89 11.21 21.71
N HIS A 48 1.47 11.51 20.54
CA HIS A 48 0.80 11.62 19.26
C HIS A 48 1.42 10.63 18.27
N GLN A 49 0.82 9.46 18.18
CA GLN A 49 1.32 8.37 17.33
C GLN A 49 0.79 8.51 15.91
N VAL A 50 1.66 8.39 14.91
CA VAL A 50 1.28 8.54 13.50
C VAL A 50 1.70 7.31 12.71
N PHE A 51 0.79 6.77 11.91
CA PHE A 51 0.98 5.56 11.11
C PHE A 51 0.55 5.75 9.68
N TYR A 52 1.27 5.11 8.77
CA TYR A 52 0.78 4.79 7.43
C TYR A 52 0.09 3.44 7.48
N GLU A 53 -1.08 3.34 6.91
CA GLU A 53 -1.87 2.13 6.91
C GLU A 53 -2.20 1.71 5.48
N ASP A 54 -2.13 0.40 5.22
CA ASP A 54 -2.51 -0.21 3.94
C ASP A 54 -2.84 -1.70 4.14
N GLU A 55 -3.59 -2.26 3.21
CA GLU A 55 -3.89 -3.68 3.18
C GLU A 55 -3.20 -4.39 2.04
N VAL A 56 -2.77 -5.62 2.31
CA VAL A 56 -2.17 -6.49 1.32
C VAL A 56 -2.96 -7.77 1.14
N ASP A 57 -3.15 -8.16 -0.12
CA ASP A 57 -3.76 -9.42 -0.51
C ASP A 57 -2.67 -10.47 -0.74
N ILE A 58 -2.73 -11.56 0.01
CA ILE A 58 -1.86 -12.73 -0.16
C ILE A 58 -2.65 -13.79 -0.92
N HIS A 59 -2.08 -14.26 -2.03
CA HIS A 59 -2.68 -15.28 -2.87
C HIS A 59 -1.88 -16.56 -2.79
N LEU A 60 -2.56 -17.70 -2.74
CA LEU A 60 -1.94 -19.02 -2.79
C LEU A 60 -1.38 -19.31 -4.20
N HIS A 61 -2.01 -18.78 -5.24
CA HIS A 61 -1.54 -18.95 -6.62
C HIS A 61 -0.21 -18.24 -6.82
N PRO A 62 0.79 -18.92 -7.43
CA PRO A 62 2.04 -18.29 -7.81
C PRO A 62 1.80 -17.22 -8.87
N LYS A 63 2.58 -16.15 -8.82
CA LYS A 63 2.55 -15.11 -9.85
C LYS A 63 3.31 -15.64 -11.09
N ILE A 64 2.59 -15.91 -12.16
CA ILE A 64 3.16 -16.40 -13.42
C ILE A 64 3.58 -15.19 -14.26
N GLY A 65 4.85 -15.14 -14.67
CA GLY A 65 5.41 -14.08 -15.50
C GLY A 65 6.12 -14.64 -16.74
N ALA A 66 6.63 -13.74 -17.58
CA ALA A 66 7.51 -14.10 -18.70
C ALA A 66 8.85 -14.64 -18.17
N ASP A 67 9.38 -15.68 -18.84
CA ASP A 67 10.66 -16.31 -18.53
C ASP A 67 11.38 -16.69 -19.85
N TRP A 68 12.70 -16.82 -19.80
CA TRP A 68 13.49 -17.30 -20.94
C TRP A 68 13.32 -18.80 -21.11
N GLN A 69 12.90 -19.22 -22.30
CA GLN A 69 12.60 -20.62 -22.62
C GLN A 69 13.14 -20.97 -24.00
N LEU A 70 13.44 -22.24 -24.22
CA LEU A 70 13.79 -22.72 -25.54
C LEU A 70 12.60 -22.58 -26.49
N ARG A 71 12.87 -22.23 -27.74
CA ARG A 71 11.84 -22.12 -28.78
C ARG A 71 11.08 -23.44 -28.93
N GLY A 72 9.75 -23.35 -28.87
CA GLY A 72 8.88 -24.55 -28.95
C GLY A 72 8.65 -25.28 -27.63
N GLN A 73 9.29 -24.83 -26.55
CA GLN A 73 9.02 -25.32 -25.18
C GLN A 73 8.31 -24.29 -24.37
N GLN A 74 7.42 -24.74 -23.48
CA GLN A 74 6.72 -23.88 -22.54
C GLN A 74 6.90 -24.42 -21.11
N LYS A 75 7.52 -23.62 -20.25
CA LYS A 75 7.65 -23.92 -18.83
C LYS A 75 6.26 -23.96 -18.19
N ARG A 76 6.02 -24.99 -17.43
CA ARG A 76 4.78 -25.17 -16.68
C ARG A 76 5.06 -24.93 -15.20
N VAL A 77 4.18 -24.17 -14.56
CA VAL A 77 4.23 -23.91 -13.12
C VAL A 77 3.06 -24.63 -12.49
N VAL A 78 3.35 -25.47 -11.51
CA VAL A 78 2.29 -26.18 -10.75
C VAL A 78 1.53 -25.12 -9.93
N THR A 79 0.21 -25.08 -10.14
CA THR A 79 -0.69 -24.18 -9.43
C THR A 79 -1.72 -24.99 -8.67
N PRO A 80 -2.13 -24.57 -7.46
CA PRO A 80 -3.28 -25.18 -6.79
C PRO A 80 -4.55 -24.94 -7.61
N GLY A 81 -5.48 -25.89 -7.59
CA GLY A 81 -6.72 -25.83 -8.38
C GLY A 81 -7.68 -24.70 -7.93
N GLN A 82 -7.63 -24.31 -6.66
CA GLN A 82 -8.37 -23.19 -6.10
C GLN A 82 -7.40 -22.12 -5.61
N ASN A 83 -7.74 -20.85 -5.85
CA ASN A 83 -7.00 -19.72 -5.30
C ASN A 83 -7.56 -19.37 -3.93
N GLU A 84 -6.75 -19.53 -2.91
CA GLU A 84 -7.07 -19.04 -1.58
C GLU A 84 -6.44 -17.65 -1.41
N LYS A 85 -7.18 -16.77 -0.74
CA LYS A 85 -6.75 -15.42 -0.43
C LYS A 85 -6.72 -15.21 1.06
N TYR A 86 -5.70 -14.53 1.52
CA TYR A 86 -5.58 -14.06 2.90
C TYR A 86 -5.23 -12.58 2.88
N TYR A 87 -5.81 -11.83 3.78
CA TYR A 87 -5.66 -10.38 3.82
C TYR A 87 -4.94 -9.96 5.08
N LEU A 88 -4.01 -9.02 4.94
CA LEU A 88 -3.38 -8.36 6.07
C LEU A 88 -3.71 -6.87 6.01
N ALA A 89 -4.16 -6.31 7.14
CA ALA A 89 -4.16 -4.87 7.34
C ALA A 89 -2.96 -4.51 8.22
N GLY A 90 -2.14 -3.57 7.77
CA GLY A 90 -0.87 -3.20 8.40
C GLY A 90 -0.71 -1.71 8.63
N ALA A 91 -0.13 -1.34 9.76
CA ALA A 91 0.18 0.03 10.11
C ALA A 91 1.68 0.18 10.38
N LEU A 92 2.35 1.02 9.59
CA LEU A 92 3.75 1.38 9.73
C LEU A 92 3.87 2.66 10.56
N HIS A 93 4.49 2.57 11.72
CA HIS A 93 4.74 3.74 12.57
C HIS A 93 5.76 4.69 11.93
N SER A 94 5.38 5.94 11.71
CA SER A 94 6.19 6.92 10.98
C SER A 94 7.54 7.25 11.64
N GLY A 95 7.57 7.33 12.96
CA GLY A 95 8.78 7.70 13.71
C GLY A 95 9.75 6.55 13.98
N THR A 96 9.27 5.29 14.08
CA THR A 96 10.11 4.14 14.50
C THR A 96 10.28 3.07 13.43
N GLY A 97 9.50 3.10 12.36
CA GLY A 97 9.47 2.05 11.33
C GLY A 97 8.88 0.72 11.80
N LYS A 98 8.32 0.63 13.01
CA LYS A 98 7.67 -0.58 13.50
C LYS A 98 6.36 -0.83 12.78
N VAL A 99 6.11 -2.08 12.41
CA VAL A 99 4.86 -2.51 11.76
C VAL A 99 3.99 -3.25 12.77
N SER A 100 2.73 -2.85 12.86
CA SER A 100 1.64 -3.59 13.52
C SER A 100 0.68 -4.11 12.45
N TYR A 101 0.27 -5.36 12.53
CA TYR A 101 -0.63 -5.93 11.53
C TYR A 101 -1.63 -6.91 12.14
N VAL A 102 -2.72 -7.13 11.44
CA VAL A 102 -3.73 -8.16 11.70
C VAL A 102 -4.06 -8.87 10.40
N GLY A 103 -4.49 -10.14 10.50
CA GLY A 103 -4.85 -10.93 9.34
C GLY A 103 -6.29 -11.41 9.39
N GLY A 104 -6.84 -11.73 8.21
CA GLY A 104 -8.19 -12.22 8.07
C GLY A 104 -8.49 -12.78 6.68
N ASN A 105 -9.66 -13.42 6.57
CA ASN A 105 -10.10 -14.08 5.33
C ASN A 105 -10.85 -13.13 4.37
N SER A 106 -11.03 -11.87 4.76
CA SER A 106 -11.67 -10.85 3.92
C SER A 106 -11.10 -9.47 4.18
N LYS A 107 -10.98 -8.65 3.13
CA LYS A 107 -10.68 -7.23 3.22
C LYS A 107 -11.97 -6.49 3.56
N SER A 108 -12.18 -6.21 4.84
CA SER A 108 -13.43 -5.71 5.38
C SER A 108 -13.22 -4.65 6.46
N SER A 109 -14.27 -3.90 6.78
CA SER A 109 -14.26 -2.97 7.91
C SER A 109 -13.92 -3.65 9.24
N ALA A 110 -14.35 -4.91 9.43
CA ALA A 110 -14.01 -5.69 10.62
C ALA A 110 -12.50 -5.95 10.74
N LEU A 111 -11.81 -6.23 9.62
CA LEU A 111 -10.36 -6.39 9.59
C LEU A 111 -9.67 -5.07 9.98
N PHE A 112 -10.10 -3.95 9.38
CA PHE A 112 -9.58 -2.63 9.69
C PHE A 112 -9.82 -2.25 11.17
N ILE A 113 -11.03 -2.46 11.70
CA ILE A 113 -11.35 -2.21 13.11
C ILE A 113 -10.49 -3.09 14.04
N SER A 114 -10.16 -4.32 13.63
CA SER A 114 -9.26 -5.18 14.39
C SER A 114 -7.85 -4.61 14.48
N LEU A 115 -7.36 -3.99 13.40
CA LEU A 115 -6.09 -3.24 13.41
C LEU A 115 -6.16 -2.04 14.36
N LEU A 116 -7.23 -1.24 14.30
CA LEU A 116 -7.43 -0.10 15.21
C LEU A 116 -7.42 -0.52 16.67
N LYS A 117 -8.12 -1.62 17.02
CA LYS A 117 -8.11 -2.20 18.36
C LYS A 117 -6.71 -2.61 18.79
N ARG A 118 -5.94 -3.24 17.91
CA ARG A 118 -4.55 -3.63 18.18
C ARG A 118 -3.65 -2.43 18.43
N LEU A 119 -3.77 -1.37 17.61
CA LEU A 119 -3.01 -0.13 17.81
C LEU A 119 -3.37 0.53 19.14
N LYS A 120 -4.65 0.67 19.45
CA LYS A 120 -5.12 1.22 20.73
C LYS A 120 -4.61 0.41 21.93
N ALA A 121 -4.59 -0.91 21.83
CA ALA A 121 -4.08 -1.78 22.89
C ALA A 121 -2.55 -1.68 23.04
N THR A 122 -1.83 -1.46 21.96
CA THR A 122 -0.35 -1.36 21.96
C THR A 122 0.11 0.00 22.46
N TYR A 123 -0.55 1.08 22.04
CA TYR A 123 -0.17 2.47 22.32
C TYR A 123 -1.10 3.13 23.36
N ARG A 124 -1.33 2.44 24.49
CA ARG A 124 -2.29 2.86 25.54
C ARG A 124 -2.01 4.23 26.16
N ARG A 125 -0.75 4.69 26.10
CA ARG A 125 -0.33 5.98 26.67
C ARG A 125 -0.42 7.13 25.66
N ALA A 126 -0.70 6.84 24.40
CA ALA A 126 -0.89 7.87 23.41
C ALA A 126 -2.19 8.64 23.66
N LYS A 127 -2.14 9.95 23.55
CA LYS A 127 -3.33 10.82 23.56
C LYS A 127 -4.09 10.71 22.27
N THR A 128 -3.34 10.60 21.14
CA THR A 128 -3.92 10.46 19.81
C THR A 128 -3.19 9.40 19.00
N ILE A 129 -3.92 8.69 18.15
CA ILE A 129 -3.41 7.79 17.14
C ILE A 129 -3.97 8.27 15.80
N THR A 130 -3.09 8.79 14.95
CA THR A 130 -3.44 9.27 13.61
C THR A 130 -3.05 8.23 12.58
N LEU A 131 -3.97 7.86 11.70
CA LEU A 131 -3.71 6.96 10.57
C LEU A 131 -3.80 7.74 9.26
N ILE A 132 -2.78 7.60 8.44
CA ILE A 132 -2.76 8.06 7.06
C ILE A 132 -3.19 6.88 6.22
N VAL A 133 -4.39 6.94 5.65
CA VAL A 133 -5.04 5.86 4.91
C VAL A 133 -5.33 6.30 3.48
N ASP A 134 -5.51 5.35 2.58
CA ASP A 134 -6.04 5.62 1.25
C ASP A 134 -7.55 5.94 1.28
N ASN A 135 -8.15 6.15 0.12
CA ASN A 135 -9.57 6.47 0.01
C ASN A 135 -10.46 5.22 -0.14
N TYR A 136 -10.01 4.06 0.36
CA TYR A 136 -10.79 2.84 0.25
C TYR A 136 -12.05 2.88 1.12
N ILE A 137 -13.12 2.26 0.64
CA ILE A 137 -14.47 2.38 1.23
C ILE A 137 -14.57 1.89 2.69
N ILE A 138 -13.74 0.91 3.09
CA ILE A 138 -13.78 0.34 4.45
C ILE A 138 -13.41 1.36 5.53
N HIS A 139 -12.55 2.34 5.21
CA HIS A 139 -12.12 3.38 6.15
C HIS A 139 -13.23 4.37 6.48
N LYS A 140 -14.22 4.49 5.59
CA LYS A 140 -15.37 5.40 5.73
C LYS A 140 -16.70 4.67 5.93
N SER A 141 -16.67 3.35 6.16
CA SER A 141 -17.87 2.56 6.37
C SER A 141 -18.60 2.98 7.64
N ARG A 142 -19.91 2.74 7.70
CA ARG A 142 -20.72 3.02 8.90
C ARG A 142 -20.18 2.29 10.13
N GLU A 143 -19.71 1.05 9.96
CA GLU A 143 -19.12 0.26 11.04
C GLU A 143 -17.86 0.92 11.59
N THR A 144 -16.96 1.36 10.71
CA THR A 144 -15.73 2.06 11.10
C THR A 144 -16.05 3.38 11.79
N GLN A 145 -16.95 4.19 11.23
CA GLN A 145 -17.37 5.48 11.82
C GLN A 145 -18.04 5.32 13.18
N SER A 146 -18.82 4.25 13.36
CA SER A 146 -19.45 3.94 14.65
C SER A 146 -18.47 3.47 15.72
N TRP A 147 -17.31 2.94 15.29
CA TRP A 147 -16.29 2.47 16.22
C TRP A 147 -15.34 3.58 16.66
N LEU A 148 -15.05 4.57 15.80
CA LEU A 148 -14.18 5.72 16.08
C LEU A 148 -14.81 6.67 17.11
#